data_a5303cb6bb6e478b1a8f8d1946d26b10
#
_entry.id   a5303cb6bb6e478b1a8f8d1946d26b10
#
_cell.length_a   1.000
_cell.length_b   1.000
_cell.length_c   1.000
_cell.angle_alpha   90.00
_cell.angle_beta   90.00
_cell.angle_gamma   90.00
#
_symmetry.space_group_name_H-M   'P 1'
#
loop_
_entity.id
_entity.type
_entity.pdbx_description
1 polymer ?
#
loop_
_entity_poly.entity_id
_entity_poly.type
_entity_poly.pdbx_seq_one_letter_code
_entity_poly.pdbx_strand_id
1 'polypeptide(L)'
;MKKKSKWFGLFATLLVILSLVFLGNTSAKAAEGKELQNVISGLELLDQSDTKLSPDANGVYQILTNRAYKLRAVFDLEHYNGDIQNGDFFKLEVPAEITFYDNHDVELVDLATNVPIADAHFEGHGDNQGGTITVTLKNLDQYLAAKGADTVKEVKGTLALNFLYKKNVSNQPVTFDSPSMKTTITQTHNVQTLSNETDPIGKENFAKIGGQAANKAWTSAKLEAAGSKGSGQYVSEWKVRVNTSGDNLGEN
;
A
#
# COMPACT_ATOMS: atom_id res chain seq x y z
N MET A 1 79.26 -10.83 -18.49
CA MET A 1 78.09 -11.54 -19.09
C MET A 1 77.13 -11.95 -18.00
N LYS A 2 75.78 -11.84 -18.24
CA LYS A 2 74.63 -12.27 -17.39
C LYS A 2 74.23 -11.36 -16.22
N LYS A 3 73.57 -10.24 -16.55
CA LYS A 3 72.66 -9.55 -15.64
C LYS A 3 71.34 -9.15 -16.39
N LYS A 4 70.60 -10.13 -16.91
CA LYS A 4 69.33 -9.89 -17.60
C LYS A 4 68.16 -10.72 -17.10
N SER A 5 68.26 -11.38 -15.95
CA SER A 5 67.22 -12.31 -15.51
C SER A 5 66.36 -11.88 -14.32
N LYS A 6 66.64 -10.77 -13.64
CA LYS A 6 65.91 -10.36 -12.42
C LYS A 6 64.77 -9.39 -12.65
N TRP A 7 64.66 -8.80 -13.83
CA TRP A 7 63.60 -7.83 -14.12
C TRP A 7 62.34 -8.44 -14.71
N PHE A 8 62.47 -9.63 -15.34
CA PHE A 8 61.34 -10.32 -15.92
C PHE A 8 60.40 -10.92 -14.86
N GLY A 9 60.95 -11.34 -13.71
CA GLY A 9 60.14 -11.85 -12.61
C GLY A 9 59.30 -10.77 -11.86
N LEU A 10 59.84 -9.55 -11.82
CA LEU A 10 59.15 -8.45 -11.13
C LEU A 10 57.97 -7.90 -11.95
N PHE A 11 58.10 -7.91 -13.28
CA PHE A 11 57.01 -7.50 -14.17
C PHE A 11 55.83 -8.51 -14.24
N ALA A 12 56.18 -9.80 -14.16
CA ALA A 12 55.16 -10.85 -14.18
C ALA A 12 54.32 -10.86 -12.87
N THR A 13 54.97 -10.63 -11.72
CA THR A 13 54.28 -10.49 -10.42
C THR A 13 53.46 -9.20 -10.33
N LEU A 14 53.92 -8.10 -10.92
CA LEU A 14 53.14 -6.86 -10.93
C LEU A 14 51.91 -6.97 -11.83
N LEU A 15 51.97 -7.72 -12.94
CA LEU A 15 50.86 -7.94 -13.86
C LEU A 15 49.79 -8.85 -13.25
N VAL A 16 50.19 -9.83 -12.41
CA VAL A 16 49.24 -10.71 -11.70
C VAL A 16 48.55 -9.94 -10.57
N ILE A 17 49.24 -9.03 -9.87
CA ILE A 17 48.62 -8.19 -8.84
C ILE A 17 47.68 -7.15 -9.45
N LEU A 18 48.04 -6.62 -10.63
CA LEU A 18 47.17 -5.66 -11.33
C LEU A 18 45.90 -6.34 -11.91
N SER A 19 45.97 -7.60 -12.31
CA SER A 19 44.79 -8.38 -12.78
C SER A 19 43.89 -8.78 -11.62
N LEU A 20 44.42 -8.97 -10.41
CA LEU A 20 43.60 -9.25 -9.21
C LEU A 20 42.88 -8.01 -8.66
N VAL A 21 43.40 -6.82 -8.93
CA VAL A 21 42.71 -5.56 -8.54
C VAL A 21 41.59 -5.19 -9.50
N PHE A 22 41.64 -5.65 -10.76
CA PHE A 22 40.54 -5.46 -11.72
C PHE A 22 39.42 -6.48 -11.61
N LEU A 23 39.60 -7.58 -10.85
CA LEU A 23 38.54 -8.58 -10.61
C LEU A 23 37.70 -8.27 -9.35
N GLY A 24 38.01 -7.16 -8.66
CA GLY A 24 37.42 -6.84 -7.34
C GLY A 24 36.29 -5.81 -7.35
N ASN A 25 35.84 -5.28 -8.49
CA ASN A 25 34.73 -4.33 -8.56
C ASN A 25 33.80 -4.58 -9.75
N THR A 26 33.42 -5.81 -10.00
CA THR A 26 32.09 -6.02 -10.50
C THR A 26 31.16 -5.84 -9.31
N SER A 27 30.70 -4.61 -9.06
CA SER A 27 29.41 -4.42 -8.42
C SER A 27 28.48 -5.32 -9.23
N ALA A 28 28.09 -6.47 -8.69
CA ALA A 28 26.99 -7.21 -9.21
C ALA A 28 25.84 -6.19 -9.21
N LYS A 29 25.53 -5.62 -10.39
CA LYS A 29 24.31 -4.88 -10.57
C LYS A 29 23.25 -5.87 -10.14
N ALA A 30 22.62 -5.61 -9.01
CA ALA A 30 21.47 -6.40 -8.61
C ALA A 30 20.60 -6.49 -9.86
N ALA A 31 20.29 -7.68 -10.32
CA ALA A 31 19.44 -7.86 -11.48
C ALA A 31 18.19 -7.02 -11.18
N GLU A 32 17.85 -6.09 -12.07
CA GLU A 32 16.59 -5.36 -11.95
C GLU A 32 15.51 -6.45 -11.91
N GLY A 33 14.72 -6.47 -10.81
CA GLY A 33 13.66 -7.44 -10.66
C GLY A 33 12.66 -7.32 -11.82
N LYS A 34 12.08 -8.43 -12.23
CA LYS A 34 11.07 -8.46 -13.28
C LYS A 34 9.69 -8.08 -12.73
N GLU A 35 8.87 -7.45 -13.54
CA GLU A 35 7.47 -7.24 -13.23
C GLU A 35 6.69 -8.55 -13.39
N LEU A 36 6.04 -8.98 -12.30
CA LEU A 36 5.21 -10.18 -12.27
C LEU A 36 3.83 -9.85 -12.79
N GLN A 37 3.43 -10.52 -13.85
CA GLN A 37 2.14 -10.31 -14.50
C GLN A 37 1.10 -11.32 -14.03
N ASN A 38 -0.19 -10.97 -14.15
CA ASN A 38 -1.30 -11.89 -13.87
C ASN A 38 -1.29 -12.47 -12.43
N VAL A 39 -0.88 -11.68 -11.45
CA VAL A 39 -0.81 -12.11 -10.05
C VAL A 39 -1.97 -11.61 -9.19
N ILE A 40 -2.57 -10.45 -9.52
CA ILE A 40 -3.71 -9.91 -8.79
C ILE A 40 -4.98 -10.57 -9.34
N SER A 41 -5.65 -11.36 -8.49
CA SER A 41 -6.79 -12.19 -8.89
C SER A 41 -8.16 -11.60 -8.54
N GLY A 42 -8.21 -10.58 -7.70
CA GLY A 42 -9.47 -9.96 -7.29
C GLY A 42 -9.29 -8.67 -6.52
N LEU A 43 -10.35 -7.84 -6.55
CA LEU A 43 -10.46 -6.62 -5.78
C LEU A 43 -11.77 -6.62 -5.01
N GLU A 44 -11.72 -6.24 -3.75
CA GLU A 44 -12.89 -6.14 -2.88
C GLU A 44 -12.96 -4.76 -2.26
N LEU A 45 -14.16 -4.19 -2.26
CA LEU A 45 -14.45 -2.96 -1.53
C LEU A 45 -14.93 -3.30 -0.12
N LEU A 46 -14.38 -2.62 0.88
CA LEU A 46 -14.72 -2.82 2.28
C LEU A 46 -15.04 -1.46 2.92
N ASP A 47 -15.88 -1.48 3.95
CA ASP A 47 -16.00 -0.35 4.86
C ASP A 47 -14.82 -0.29 5.86
N GLN A 48 -14.83 0.68 6.74
CA GLN A 48 -13.78 0.85 7.76
C GLN A 48 -13.79 -0.24 8.83
N SER A 49 -14.86 -1.02 8.94
CA SER A 49 -15.00 -2.17 9.85
C SER A 49 -14.60 -3.48 9.19
N ASP A 50 -13.96 -3.43 8.01
CA ASP A 50 -13.58 -4.58 7.18
C ASP A 50 -14.78 -5.41 6.66
N THR A 51 -15.98 -4.82 6.67
CA THR A 51 -17.17 -5.45 6.09
C THR A 51 -17.15 -5.26 4.58
N LYS A 52 -17.26 -6.36 3.83
CA LYS A 52 -17.32 -6.32 2.38
C LYS A 52 -18.58 -5.60 1.89
N LEU A 53 -18.41 -4.60 1.05
CA LEU A 53 -19.50 -3.97 0.34
C LEU A 53 -19.99 -4.89 -0.78
N SER A 54 -21.30 -4.96 -0.94
CA SER A 54 -21.93 -5.66 -2.05
C SER A 54 -22.60 -4.64 -2.98
N PRO A 55 -22.53 -4.83 -4.29
CA PRO A 55 -23.31 -4.01 -5.20
C PRO A 55 -24.79 -4.28 -5.01
N ASP A 56 -25.62 -3.32 -5.39
CA ASP A 56 -27.07 -3.45 -5.42
C ASP A 56 -27.53 -4.44 -6.53
N ALA A 57 -28.84 -4.59 -6.69
CA ALA A 57 -29.44 -5.48 -7.68
C ALA A 57 -29.07 -5.14 -9.14
N ASN A 58 -28.60 -3.92 -9.39
CA ASN A 58 -28.12 -3.46 -10.70
C ASN A 58 -26.60 -3.59 -10.87
N GLY A 59 -25.90 -4.15 -9.91
CA GLY A 59 -24.44 -4.28 -9.93
C GLY A 59 -23.70 -3.00 -9.54
N VAL A 60 -24.37 -2.03 -8.88
CA VAL A 60 -23.83 -0.71 -8.55
C VAL A 60 -23.45 -0.64 -7.07
N TYR A 61 -22.23 -0.24 -6.78
CA TYR A 61 -21.77 0.05 -5.42
C TYR A 61 -22.22 1.42 -4.97
N GLN A 62 -22.97 1.48 -3.88
CA GLN A 62 -23.45 2.72 -3.27
C GLN A 62 -22.39 3.24 -2.28
N ILE A 63 -21.78 4.37 -2.57
CA ILE A 63 -20.62 4.93 -1.85
C ILE A 63 -20.95 6.38 -1.44
N LEU A 64 -20.41 6.81 -0.31
CA LEU A 64 -20.57 8.18 0.18
C LEU A 64 -19.29 9.00 -0.04
N THR A 65 -19.44 10.26 -0.45
CA THR A 65 -18.32 11.19 -0.55
C THR A 65 -17.70 11.46 0.83
N ASN A 66 -16.40 11.75 0.83
CA ASN A 66 -15.63 12.12 2.03
C ASN A 66 -15.69 11.09 3.16
N ARG A 67 -16.12 9.87 2.86
CA ARG A 67 -16.05 8.72 3.74
C ARG A 67 -14.93 7.80 3.27
N ALA A 68 -14.11 7.35 4.21
CA ALA A 68 -13.04 6.42 3.89
C ALA A 68 -13.59 5.00 3.71
N TYR A 69 -13.06 4.31 2.72
CA TYR A 69 -13.29 2.90 2.42
C TYR A 69 -11.94 2.20 2.25
N LYS A 70 -11.96 0.89 2.18
CA LYS A 70 -10.78 0.09 1.87
C LYS A 70 -10.96 -0.62 0.54
N LEU A 71 -9.92 -0.63 -0.26
CA LEU A 71 -9.77 -1.50 -1.43
C LEU A 71 -8.80 -2.61 -1.05
N ARG A 72 -9.26 -3.86 -1.06
CA ARG A 72 -8.44 -5.03 -0.79
C ARG A 72 -8.15 -5.78 -2.09
N ALA A 73 -6.88 -5.86 -2.46
CA ALA A 73 -6.40 -6.68 -3.55
C ALA A 73 -6.01 -8.07 -3.03
N VAL A 74 -6.38 -9.10 -3.78
CA VAL A 74 -5.97 -10.49 -3.53
C VAL A 74 -4.93 -10.85 -4.57
N PHE A 75 -3.76 -11.31 -4.14
CA PHE A 75 -2.69 -11.74 -5.04
C PHE A 75 -2.28 -13.19 -4.81
N ASP A 76 -1.77 -13.80 -5.87
CA ASP A 76 -1.37 -15.19 -5.93
C ASP A 76 -0.23 -15.36 -6.95
N LEU A 77 0.93 -15.76 -6.46
CA LEU A 77 2.15 -15.96 -7.24
C LEU A 77 2.36 -17.43 -7.65
N GLU A 78 1.35 -18.30 -7.49
CA GLU A 78 1.49 -19.75 -7.69
C GLU A 78 2.05 -20.13 -9.07
N HIS A 79 1.69 -19.42 -10.13
CA HIS A 79 2.21 -19.72 -11.46
C HIS A 79 3.69 -19.32 -11.67
N TYR A 80 4.28 -18.60 -10.71
CA TYR A 80 5.70 -18.29 -10.65
C TYR A 80 6.47 -19.19 -9.67
N ASN A 81 5.88 -20.28 -9.21
CA ASN A 81 6.54 -21.20 -8.28
C ASN A 81 7.92 -21.63 -8.78
N GLY A 82 8.96 -21.31 -8.00
CA GLY A 82 10.35 -21.58 -8.33
C GLY A 82 11.00 -20.61 -9.33
N ASP A 83 10.28 -19.60 -9.81
CA ASP A 83 10.75 -18.61 -10.80
C ASP A 83 10.61 -17.16 -10.32
N ILE A 84 10.66 -16.94 -9.01
CA ILE A 84 10.70 -15.59 -8.40
C ILE A 84 11.98 -15.41 -7.61
N GLN A 85 12.45 -14.15 -7.60
CA GLN A 85 13.68 -13.76 -6.91
C GLN A 85 13.50 -12.44 -6.17
N ASN A 86 14.44 -12.12 -5.29
CA ASN A 86 14.48 -10.82 -4.63
C ASN A 86 14.55 -9.70 -5.66
N GLY A 87 13.73 -8.67 -5.49
CA GLY A 87 13.60 -7.55 -6.41
C GLY A 87 12.49 -7.70 -7.44
N ASP A 88 11.96 -8.90 -7.69
CA ASP A 88 10.76 -9.06 -8.52
C ASP A 88 9.58 -8.32 -7.90
N PHE A 89 8.72 -7.72 -8.71
CA PHE A 89 7.66 -6.86 -8.22
C PHE A 89 6.37 -7.01 -9.03
N PHE A 90 5.28 -6.55 -8.44
CA PHE A 90 4.00 -6.38 -9.13
C PHE A 90 3.34 -5.08 -8.69
N LYS A 91 2.41 -4.59 -9.52
CA LYS A 91 1.76 -3.28 -9.31
C LYS A 91 0.25 -3.38 -9.35
N LEU A 92 -0.39 -2.55 -8.52
CA LEU A 92 -1.80 -2.21 -8.63
C LEU A 92 -1.93 -0.73 -8.97
N GLU A 93 -2.47 -0.42 -10.14
CA GLU A 93 -2.83 0.93 -10.52
C GLU A 93 -4.22 1.26 -9.95
N VAL A 94 -4.29 2.34 -9.17
CA VAL A 94 -5.54 2.86 -8.60
C VAL A 94 -6.10 3.91 -9.56
N PRO A 95 -7.35 3.74 -10.06
CA PRO A 95 -7.92 4.64 -11.05
C PRO A 95 -8.05 6.09 -10.58
N ALA A 96 -7.99 7.02 -11.53
CA ALA A 96 -8.03 8.46 -11.27
C ALA A 96 -9.34 8.97 -10.68
N GLU A 97 -10.43 8.20 -10.76
CA GLU A 97 -11.70 8.52 -10.11
C GLU A 97 -11.61 8.46 -8.58
N ILE A 98 -10.65 7.69 -8.08
CA ILE A 98 -10.43 7.45 -6.65
C ILE A 98 -9.44 8.46 -6.10
N THR A 99 -9.73 8.98 -4.91
CA THR A 99 -8.77 9.77 -4.14
C THR A 99 -7.99 8.85 -3.21
N PHE A 100 -6.69 8.85 -3.39
CA PHE A 100 -5.73 8.07 -2.63
C PHE A 100 -4.57 8.96 -2.20
N TYR A 101 -4.24 8.99 -0.91
CA TYR A 101 -3.24 9.91 -0.34
C TYR A 101 -2.06 9.22 0.32
N ASP A 102 -2.17 7.90 0.56
CA ASP A 102 -1.10 7.20 1.28
C ASP A 102 0.20 7.29 0.50
N ASN A 103 1.28 7.59 1.21
CA ASN A 103 2.64 7.64 0.67
C ASN A 103 3.58 7.11 1.76
N HIS A 104 3.72 5.80 1.80
CA HIS A 104 4.52 5.10 2.80
C HIS A 104 4.83 3.67 2.35
N ASP A 105 5.77 3.04 3.05
CA ASP A 105 6.13 1.65 2.86
C ASP A 105 5.53 0.77 3.95
N VAL A 106 5.11 -0.43 3.58
CA VAL A 106 4.61 -1.46 4.50
C VAL A 106 5.34 -2.76 4.24
N GLU A 107 5.90 -3.38 5.27
CA GLU A 107 6.44 -4.73 5.16
C GLU A 107 5.33 -5.77 5.14
N LEU A 108 5.38 -6.67 4.16
CA LEU A 108 4.51 -7.83 4.08
C LEU A 108 5.22 -9.04 4.67
N VAL A 109 4.70 -9.54 5.78
CA VAL A 109 5.32 -10.62 6.56
C VAL A 109 4.57 -11.92 6.34
N ASP A 110 5.28 -13.00 6.04
CA ASP A 110 4.70 -14.35 6.05
C ASP A 110 4.39 -14.76 7.50
N LEU A 111 3.12 -14.95 7.80
CA LEU A 111 2.66 -15.23 9.16
C LEU A 111 3.17 -16.56 9.73
N ALA A 112 3.51 -17.52 8.88
CA ALA A 112 3.97 -18.83 9.32
C ALA A 112 5.46 -18.82 9.72
N THR A 113 6.28 -18.01 9.04
CA THR A 113 7.73 -17.93 9.28
C THR A 113 8.14 -16.66 10.01
N ASN A 114 7.27 -15.66 10.07
CA ASN A 114 7.54 -14.32 10.56
C ASN A 114 8.69 -13.62 9.80
N VAL A 115 8.89 -13.99 8.53
CA VAL A 115 9.87 -13.36 7.64
C VAL A 115 9.19 -12.29 6.81
N PRO A 116 9.72 -11.06 6.76
CA PRO A 116 9.22 -10.04 5.84
C PRO A 116 9.65 -10.39 4.40
N ILE A 117 8.69 -10.81 3.58
CA ILE A 117 8.93 -11.35 2.22
C ILE A 117 8.74 -10.33 1.11
N ALA A 118 8.17 -9.16 1.41
CA ALA A 118 8.03 -8.08 0.44
C ALA A 118 7.90 -6.73 1.14
N ASP A 119 8.14 -5.66 0.39
CA ASP A 119 7.75 -4.29 0.72
C ASP A 119 6.64 -3.83 -0.24
N ALA A 120 5.57 -3.26 0.31
CA ALA A 120 4.55 -2.58 -0.46
C ALA A 120 4.77 -1.07 -0.34
N HIS A 121 5.13 -0.42 -1.44
CA HIS A 121 5.24 1.03 -1.56
C HIS A 121 3.92 1.61 -2.07
N PHE A 122 3.31 2.48 -1.27
CA PHE A 122 2.07 3.19 -1.60
C PHE A 122 2.42 4.59 -2.11
N GLU A 123 1.94 4.95 -3.28
CA GLU A 123 2.13 6.26 -3.89
C GLU A 123 0.78 6.83 -4.34
N GLY A 124 0.16 7.62 -3.46
CA GLY A 124 -1.10 8.31 -3.75
C GLY A 124 -0.86 9.64 -4.47
N HIS A 125 -1.61 9.89 -5.54
CA HIS A 125 -1.45 11.11 -6.34
C HIS A 125 -2.39 12.24 -5.91
N GLY A 126 -3.23 12.01 -4.88
CA GLY A 126 -4.11 13.03 -4.30
C GLY A 126 -5.54 13.00 -4.83
N ASP A 127 -6.20 14.16 -4.79
CA ASP A 127 -7.63 14.29 -5.10
C ASP A 127 -7.97 13.87 -6.52
N ASN A 128 -8.75 12.79 -6.67
CA ASN A 128 -9.24 12.25 -7.94
C ASN A 128 -8.11 12.03 -8.97
N GLN A 129 -6.97 11.53 -8.51
CA GLN A 129 -5.83 11.22 -9.37
C GLN A 129 -5.34 9.78 -9.20
N GLY A 130 -5.99 9.01 -8.33
CA GLY A 130 -5.58 7.63 -8.09
C GLY A 130 -4.21 7.50 -7.46
N GLY A 131 -3.45 6.52 -7.91
CA GLY A 131 -2.10 6.25 -7.42
C GLY A 131 -1.60 4.89 -7.83
N THR A 132 -0.47 4.49 -7.27
CA THR A 132 0.16 3.20 -7.56
C THR A 132 0.55 2.51 -6.26
N ILE A 133 0.42 1.19 -6.21
CA ILE A 133 1.00 0.37 -5.16
C ILE A 133 1.97 -0.59 -5.83
N THR A 134 3.25 -0.55 -5.43
CA THR A 134 4.27 -1.45 -5.91
C THR A 134 4.68 -2.40 -4.80
N VAL A 135 4.53 -3.70 -5.02
CA VAL A 135 4.96 -4.75 -4.08
C VAL A 135 6.23 -5.38 -4.62
N THR A 136 7.34 -5.24 -3.88
CA THR A 136 8.65 -5.76 -4.26
C THR A 136 9.06 -6.89 -3.33
N LEU A 137 9.39 -8.04 -3.89
CA LEU A 137 9.80 -9.23 -3.13
C LEU A 137 11.20 -9.05 -2.55
N LYS A 138 11.38 -9.55 -1.32
CA LYS A 138 12.66 -9.51 -0.60
C LYS A 138 12.82 -10.70 0.33
N ASN A 139 14.03 -10.92 0.82
CA ASN A 139 14.37 -11.92 1.84
C ASN A 139 13.90 -13.36 1.52
N LEU A 140 13.76 -13.69 0.24
CA LEU A 140 13.28 -15.02 -0.17
C LEU A 140 14.20 -16.14 0.29
N ASP A 141 15.51 -15.91 0.39
CA ASP A 141 16.46 -16.91 0.93
C ASP A 141 16.17 -17.21 2.40
N GLN A 142 15.86 -16.18 3.20
CA GLN A 142 15.48 -16.36 4.61
C GLN A 142 14.15 -17.09 4.73
N TYR A 143 13.20 -16.76 3.87
CA TYR A 143 11.91 -17.42 3.79
C TYR A 143 12.07 -18.92 3.47
N LEU A 144 12.88 -19.25 2.46
CA LEU A 144 13.18 -20.65 2.08
C LEU A 144 13.84 -21.42 3.23
N ALA A 145 14.84 -20.82 3.88
CA ALA A 145 15.50 -21.43 5.04
C ALA A 145 14.51 -21.68 6.19
N ALA A 146 13.61 -20.74 6.47
CA ALA A 146 12.60 -20.88 7.52
C ALA A 146 11.53 -21.94 7.19
N LYS A 147 11.20 -22.12 5.90
CA LYS A 147 10.27 -23.16 5.43
C LYS A 147 10.92 -24.52 5.29
N GLY A 148 12.25 -24.62 5.27
CA GLY A 148 12.98 -25.84 4.91
C GLY A 148 12.71 -26.27 3.47
N ALA A 149 12.59 -25.31 2.55
CA ALA A 149 12.23 -25.50 1.15
C ALA A 149 13.35 -25.01 0.22
N ASP A 150 13.50 -25.67 -0.92
CA ASP A 150 14.51 -25.30 -1.93
C ASP A 150 14.00 -24.26 -2.94
N THR A 151 12.68 -24.10 -3.05
CA THR A 151 12.06 -23.17 -3.99
C THR A 151 10.87 -22.44 -3.37
N VAL A 152 10.66 -21.18 -3.75
CA VAL A 152 9.52 -20.40 -3.30
C VAL A 152 8.25 -20.95 -3.97
N LYS A 153 7.25 -21.27 -3.16
CA LYS A 153 5.97 -21.81 -3.63
C LYS A 153 4.80 -21.23 -2.82
N GLU A 154 3.64 -21.19 -3.45
CA GLU A 154 2.35 -20.90 -2.81
C GLU A 154 2.31 -19.54 -2.08
N VAL A 155 3.01 -18.54 -2.59
CA VAL A 155 2.94 -17.18 -2.05
C VAL A 155 1.62 -16.55 -2.46
N LYS A 156 0.75 -16.35 -1.49
CA LYS A 156 -0.57 -15.73 -1.65
C LYS A 156 -0.78 -14.74 -0.52
N GLY A 157 -1.56 -13.70 -0.80
CA GLY A 157 -1.84 -12.71 0.23
C GLY A 157 -2.89 -11.70 -0.19
N THR A 158 -3.09 -10.75 0.70
CA THR A 158 -3.94 -9.60 0.47
C THR A 158 -3.21 -8.32 0.82
N LEU A 159 -3.55 -7.26 0.11
CA LEU A 159 -3.07 -5.92 0.32
C LEU A 159 -4.28 -4.99 0.39
N ALA A 160 -4.35 -4.11 1.37
CA ALA A 160 -5.45 -3.17 1.50
C ALA A 160 -4.94 -1.73 1.55
N LEU A 161 -5.63 -0.84 0.85
CA LEU A 161 -5.41 0.60 0.88
C LEU A 161 -6.68 1.33 1.30
N ASN A 162 -6.52 2.48 1.95
CA ASN A 162 -7.63 3.38 2.23
C ASN A 162 -7.84 4.34 1.07
N PHE A 163 -9.09 4.55 0.70
CA PHE A 163 -9.46 5.49 -0.35
C PHE A 163 -10.75 6.22 -0.01
N LEU A 164 -11.03 7.27 -0.75
CA LEU A 164 -12.28 7.99 -0.68
C LEU A 164 -12.63 8.63 -2.03
N TYR A 165 -13.87 9.13 -2.13
CA TYR A 165 -14.31 9.98 -3.22
C TYR A 165 -14.50 11.42 -2.73
N LYS A 166 -14.02 12.38 -3.49
CA LYS A 166 -14.20 13.83 -3.23
C LYS A 166 -15.38 14.43 -3.98
N LYS A 167 -15.89 13.73 -4.99
CA LYS A 167 -16.97 14.21 -5.86
C LYS A 167 -18.08 13.19 -5.97
N ASN A 168 -19.31 13.67 -6.14
CA ASN A 168 -20.42 12.83 -6.54
C ASN A 168 -20.18 12.31 -7.96
N VAL A 169 -20.46 11.04 -8.16
CA VAL A 169 -20.50 10.41 -9.48
C VAL A 169 -21.74 9.53 -9.58
N SER A 170 -22.38 9.48 -10.74
CA SER A 170 -23.58 8.69 -10.94
C SER A 170 -23.28 7.52 -11.84
N ASN A 171 -23.37 6.31 -11.29
CA ASN A 171 -23.22 5.03 -12.01
C ASN A 171 -21.98 5.01 -12.92
N GLN A 172 -20.85 5.51 -12.41
CA GLN A 172 -19.61 5.59 -13.17
C GLN A 172 -18.87 4.26 -13.14
N PRO A 173 -18.46 3.71 -14.29
CA PRO A 173 -17.55 2.59 -14.32
C PRO A 173 -16.17 3.04 -13.85
N VAL A 174 -15.61 2.30 -12.91
CA VAL A 174 -14.25 2.45 -12.38
C VAL A 174 -13.47 1.20 -12.76
N THR A 175 -12.47 1.38 -13.59
CA THR A 175 -11.74 0.27 -14.18
C THR A 175 -10.34 0.17 -13.59
N PHE A 176 -10.05 -0.99 -13.02
CA PHE A 176 -8.73 -1.36 -12.55
C PHE A 176 -8.08 -2.23 -13.62
N ASP A 177 -6.95 -1.77 -14.11
CA ASP A 177 -6.20 -2.45 -15.16
C ASP A 177 -4.70 -2.20 -14.97
N SER A 178 -3.95 -3.28 -14.86
CA SER A 178 -2.48 -3.25 -14.82
C SER A 178 -1.93 -4.57 -15.33
N PRO A 179 -0.69 -4.63 -15.81
CA PRO A 179 -0.07 -5.90 -16.24
C PRO A 179 -0.07 -6.98 -15.16
N SER A 180 -0.05 -6.57 -13.89
CA SER A 180 -0.07 -7.49 -12.76
C SER A 180 -1.46 -8.07 -12.45
N MET A 181 -2.53 -7.59 -13.05
CA MET A 181 -3.87 -8.14 -12.87
C MET A 181 -4.13 -9.34 -13.79
N LYS A 182 -4.78 -10.39 -13.27
CA LYS A 182 -5.21 -11.56 -14.07
C LYS A 182 -6.26 -11.20 -15.10
N THR A 183 -7.12 -10.25 -14.77
CA THR A 183 -8.17 -9.71 -15.64
C THR A 183 -8.42 -8.27 -15.26
N THR A 184 -8.75 -7.44 -16.23
CA THR A 184 -9.32 -6.10 -15.99
C THR A 184 -10.60 -6.24 -15.15
N ILE A 185 -10.72 -5.46 -14.08
CA ILE A 185 -11.89 -5.45 -13.21
C ILE A 185 -12.56 -4.08 -13.34
N THR A 186 -13.84 -4.09 -13.77
CA THR A 186 -14.66 -2.88 -13.81
C THR A 186 -15.77 -3.01 -12.77
N GLN A 187 -15.89 -1.98 -11.91
CA GLN A 187 -16.93 -1.85 -10.92
C GLN A 187 -17.75 -0.58 -11.22
N THR A 188 -19.06 -0.62 -11.09
CA THR A 188 -19.88 0.58 -11.25
C THR A 188 -20.13 1.21 -9.90
N HIS A 189 -19.72 2.46 -9.75
CA HIS A 189 -19.85 3.22 -8.50
C HIS A 189 -20.87 4.35 -8.65
N ASN A 190 -21.77 4.46 -7.68
CA ASN A 190 -22.66 5.58 -7.48
C ASN A 190 -22.26 6.26 -6.17
N VAL A 191 -21.67 7.46 -6.29
CA VAL A 191 -21.11 8.18 -5.15
C VAL A 191 -21.98 9.40 -4.88
N GLN A 192 -22.53 9.49 -3.69
CA GLN A 192 -23.43 10.55 -3.30
C GLN A 192 -22.98 11.22 -2.01
N THR A 193 -23.22 12.52 -1.93
CA THR A 193 -23.20 13.23 -0.65
C THR A 193 -24.54 13.02 0.02
N LEU A 194 -24.54 12.65 1.29
CA LEU A 194 -25.79 12.60 2.05
C LEU A 194 -26.35 14.02 2.15
N SER A 195 -27.49 14.24 1.49
CA SER A 195 -28.05 15.57 1.23
C SER A 195 -28.60 16.30 2.46
N ASN A 196 -28.64 15.66 3.63
CA ASN A 196 -29.21 16.21 4.85
C ASN A 196 -28.34 16.06 6.10
N GLU A 197 -27.07 15.74 5.95
CA GLU A 197 -26.20 15.60 7.10
C GLU A 197 -25.48 16.89 7.45
N THR A 198 -26.03 17.57 8.41
CA THR A 198 -25.26 18.42 9.31
C THR A 198 -24.35 17.60 10.21
N ASP A 199 -24.52 16.27 10.22
CA ASP A 199 -23.78 15.34 11.06
C ASP A 199 -23.41 14.05 10.30
N PRO A 200 -22.14 13.89 9.89
CA PRO A 200 -21.66 12.72 9.15
C PRO A 200 -21.60 11.41 9.97
N ILE A 201 -21.92 11.45 11.26
CA ILE A 201 -21.87 10.27 12.15
C ILE A 201 -23.10 9.37 11.98
N GLY A 202 -24.16 9.84 11.31
CA GLY A 202 -25.38 9.05 11.12
C GLY A 202 -26.18 8.85 12.41
N LYS A 203 -26.94 7.77 12.52
CA LYS A 203 -27.80 7.43 13.67
C LYS A 203 -27.19 6.37 14.60
N GLU A 204 -25.90 6.13 14.51
CA GLU A 204 -25.22 5.14 15.33
C GLU A 204 -25.15 5.60 16.79
N ASN A 205 -25.39 4.68 17.73
CA ASN A 205 -25.36 4.99 19.15
C ASN A 205 -23.97 5.36 19.65
N PHE A 206 -22.94 4.81 19.03
CA PHE A 206 -21.56 5.14 19.27
C PHE A 206 -20.88 5.45 17.95
N ALA A 207 -20.36 6.64 17.83
CA ALA A 207 -19.57 7.01 16.66
C ALA A 207 -18.48 8.00 17.06
N LYS A 208 -17.34 7.89 16.40
CA LYS A 208 -16.22 8.82 16.52
C LYS A 208 -15.78 9.25 15.13
N ILE A 209 -15.82 10.53 14.87
CA ILE A 209 -15.31 11.14 13.65
C ILE A 209 -14.21 12.12 14.00
N GLY A 210 -13.11 12.06 13.25
CA GLY A 210 -12.02 13.02 13.39
C GLY A 210 -11.70 13.62 12.02
N GLY A 211 -11.27 14.86 12.03
CA GLY A 211 -10.86 15.54 10.82
C GLY A 211 -10.06 16.79 11.14
N GLN A 212 -9.44 17.35 10.13
CA GLN A 212 -8.90 18.69 10.25
C GLN A 212 -10.04 19.66 10.53
N ALA A 213 -9.88 20.52 11.53
CA ALA A 213 -10.80 21.62 11.79
C ALA A 213 -10.67 22.68 10.66
N ALA A 214 -11.07 22.31 9.45
CA ALA A 214 -11.11 23.20 8.32
C ALA A 214 -12.08 24.35 8.66
N ASN A 215 -11.65 25.57 8.52
CA ASN A 215 -12.41 26.81 8.67
C ASN A 215 -12.72 27.30 10.10
N LYS A 216 -12.15 26.72 11.14
CA LYS A 216 -12.17 27.38 12.45
C LYS A 216 -10.79 27.99 12.72
N ALA A 217 -10.71 29.31 12.63
CA ALA A 217 -9.55 30.04 13.14
C ALA A 217 -9.48 29.82 14.67
N TRP A 218 -8.61 28.95 15.09
CA TRP A 218 -8.31 28.77 16.50
C TRP A 218 -7.35 29.89 16.90
N THR A 219 -7.73 30.65 17.93
CA THR A 219 -6.82 31.62 18.51
C THR A 219 -5.71 30.90 19.26
N SER A 220 -4.55 31.55 19.42
CA SER A 220 -3.43 30.99 20.17
C SER A 220 -3.84 30.53 21.58
N ALA A 221 -4.72 31.27 22.24
CA ALA A 221 -5.26 30.93 23.55
C ALA A 221 -6.08 29.61 23.55
N LYS A 222 -6.84 29.33 22.49
CA LYS A 222 -7.57 28.05 22.36
C LYS A 222 -6.64 26.89 22.09
N LEU A 223 -5.58 27.11 21.32
CA LEU A 223 -4.56 26.11 21.04
C LEU A 223 -3.78 25.75 22.31
N GLU A 224 -3.43 26.73 23.12
CA GLU A 224 -2.77 26.53 24.42
C GLU A 224 -3.66 25.78 25.41
N ALA A 225 -4.95 26.15 25.48
CA ALA A 225 -5.92 25.44 26.31
C ALA A 225 -6.13 23.97 25.89
N ALA A 226 -5.96 23.67 24.59
CA ALA A 226 -6.01 22.33 24.07
C ALA A 226 -4.66 21.56 24.20
N GLY A 227 -3.65 22.15 24.84
CA GLY A 227 -2.31 21.54 25.03
C GLY A 227 -1.39 21.65 23.81
N SER A 228 -1.77 22.44 22.80
CA SER A 228 -0.95 22.68 21.61
C SER A 228 -0.05 23.88 21.83
N LYS A 229 1.26 23.75 21.52
CA LYS A 229 2.23 24.82 21.63
C LYS A 229 2.79 25.19 20.24
N GLY A 230 2.71 26.46 19.86
CA GLY A 230 3.40 27.02 18.71
C GLY A 230 2.56 27.28 17.46
N SER A 231 3.06 28.14 16.59
CA SER A 231 2.49 28.43 15.27
C SER A 231 2.79 27.29 14.29
N GLY A 232 1.81 26.91 13.47
CA GLY A 232 1.98 25.90 12.44
C GLY A 232 1.52 24.49 12.85
N GLN A 233 0.89 24.33 14.00
CA GLN A 233 0.27 23.05 14.39
C GLN A 233 -1.11 22.93 13.74
N TYR A 234 -1.38 21.71 13.24
CA TYR A 234 -2.71 21.36 12.75
C TYR A 234 -3.62 21.03 13.93
N VAL A 235 -4.82 21.62 13.94
CA VAL A 235 -5.84 21.28 14.93
C VAL A 235 -6.73 20.20 14.34
N SER A 236 -6.83 19.06 15.03
CA SER A 236 -7.80 18.02 14.71
C SER A 236 -9.02 18.17 15.61
N GLU A 237 -10.21 18.26 15.01
CA GLU A 237 -11.47 18.22 15.71
C GLU A 237 -12.00 16.79 15.71
N TRP A 238 -12.34 16.28 16.88
CA TRP A 238 -12.98 14.99 17.06
C TRP A 238 -14.39 15.17 17.55
N LYS A 239 -15.37 14.60 16.85
CA LYS A 239 -16.74 14.48 17.34
C LYS A 239 -16.94 13.06 17.82
N VAL A 240 -17.33 12.93 19.07
CA VAL A 240 -17.70 11.65 19.66
C VAL A 240 -19.18 11.72 20.00
N ARG A 241 -19.95 10.79 19.47
CA ARG A 241 -21.37 10.66 19.77
C ARG A 241 -21.56 9.41 20.61
N VAL A 242 -22.32 9.53 21.67
CA VAL A 242 -22.63 8.42 22.57
C VAL A 242 -24.11 8.41 22.83
N ASN A 243 -24.74 7.25 22.71
CA ASN A 243 -26.15 7.02 23.02
C ASN A 243 -27.12 7.99 22.31
N THR A 244 -27.06 8.05 20.99
CA THR A 244 -27.92 8.94 20.18
C THR A 244 -29.38 8.53 20.17
N SER A 245 -29.68 7.26 20.45
CA SER A 245 -31.06 6.77 20.59
C SER A 245 -31.69 7.14 21.93
N GLY A 246 -30.88 7.55 22.92
CA GLY A 246 -31.36 7.83 24.29
C GLY A 246 -31.71 6.57 25.06
N ASP A 247 -31.23 5.41 24.62
CA ASP A 247 -31.49 4.13 25.27
C ASP A 247 -30.82 4.07 26.63
N ASN A 248 -31.41 3.34 27.59
CA ASN A 248 -30.75 3.03 28.84
C ASN A 248 -29.58 2.07 28.60
N LEU A 249 -28.36 2.52 28.80
CA LEU A 249 -27.15 1.72 28.59
C LEU A 249 -26.87 0.70 29.69
N GLY A 250 -27.73 0.65 30.70
CA GLY A 250 -27.53 -0.19 31.87
C GLY A 250 -26.45 0.32 32.82
N GLU A 251 -26.56 -0.07 34.07
CA GLU A 251 -25.46 0.06 35.05
C GLU A 251 -24.66 -1.26 34.98
N ASN A 252 -23.38 -1.18 34.64
CA ASN A 252 -22.44 -2.29 34.76
C ASN A 252 -21.70 -2.21 36.10
#